data_b2d9a7278b21ac4bf0eb15b49695908f
#
_entry.id   b2d9a7278b21ac4bf0eb15b49695908f
#
_cell.length_a   1.000
_cell.length_b   1.000
_cell.length_c   1.000
_cell.angle_alpha   90.00
_cell.angle_beta   90.00
_cell.angle_gamma   90.00
#
_symmetry.space_group_name_H-M   'P 1'
#
loop_
_entity.id
_entity.type
_entity.pdbx_description
1 polymer ?
#
loop_
_entity_poly.entity_id
_entity_poly.type
_entity_poly.pdbx_seq_one_letter_code
_entity_poly.pdbx_strand_id
1 'polypeptide(L)'
;MGYRVAERSGSGIGFGEKTTDLVAVVPIIESRLDAVGQRWREAAKAGADMIEWRLDFLDPTQRDAGEIHTLAQRLRTEFSLPVLATWRTEAEGGRFPLDSGGQAYADAVRSVLDWADLVDVEFCREEAKALIAQAAETTAVVASFHDFAGS
;
A
#
# COMPACT_ATOMS: atom_id res chain seq x y z
N MET A 1 7.82 -13.22 6.77
CA MET A 1 6.52 -12.91 6.15
C MET A 1 6.76 -12.81 4.64
N GLY A 2 6.20 -13.71 3.88
CA GLY A 2 6.39 -13.72 2.42
C GLY A 2 5.19 -13.10 1.73
N TYR A 3 5.41 -12.08 0.92
CA TYR A 3 4.38 -11.56 0.01
C TYR A 3 4.48 -12.31 -1.32
N ARG A 4 3.35 -12.81 -1.82
CA ARG A 4 3.25 -13.22 -3.21
C ARG A 4 2.61 -12.08 -3.99
N VAL A 5 3.37 -11.46 -4.88
CA VAL A 5 2.86 -10.49 -5.83
C VAL A 5 2.26 -11.28 -7.00
N ALA A 6 0.97 -11.12 -7.25
CA ALA A 6 0.35 -11.67 -8.44
C ALA A 6 0.81 -10.86 -9.66
N GLU A 7 1.60 -11.46 -10.52
CA GLU A 7 2.02 -10.85 -11.79
C GLU A 7 0.83 -10.74 -12.75
N ARG A 8 0.64 -9.56 -13.31
CA ARG A 8 -0.27 -9.34 -14.44
C ARG A 8 0.48 -9.66 -15.73
N SER A 9 0.00 -10.61 -16.52
CA SER A 9 0.54 -10.87 -17.84
C SER A 9 0.35 -9.64 -18.74
N GLY A 10 1.45 -8.94 -19.08
CA GLY A 10 1.44 -7.89 -20.10
C GLY A 10 2.12 -6.57 -19.73
N SER A 11 2.33 -6.26 -18.49
CA SER A 11 3.17 -5.14 -18.04
C SER A 11 3.66 -5.45 -16.63
N GLY A 12 4.61 -6.35 -16.52
CA GLY A 12 5.22 -6.70 -15.25
C GLY A 12 5.86 -5.47 -14.62
N ILE A 13 5.67 -5.27 -13.29
CA ILE A 13 6.55 -4.41 -12.51
C ILE A 13 7.92 -5.09 -12.54
N GLY A 14 8.79 -4.63 -13.45
CA GLY A 14 10.14 -5.12 -13.53
C GLY A 14 10.93 -4.64 -12.32
N PHE A 15 11.18 -5.50 -11.36
CA PHE A 15 12.30 -5.31 -10.44
C PHE A 15 13.55 -5.50 -11.28
N GLY A 16 14.34 -4.44 -11.49
CA GLY A 16 15.55 -4.50 -12.33
C GLY A 16 16.42 -5.70 -12.00
N GLU A 17 17.23 -6.16 -12.96
CA GLU A 17 18.10 -7.34 -12.82
C GLU A 17 18.88 -7.33 -11.50
N LYS A 18 18.32 -8.01 -10.50
CA LYS A 18 19.04 -8.34 -9.27
C LYS A 18 19.53 -9.76 -9.36
N THR A 19 20.79 -9.94 -9.01
CA THR A 19 21.45 -11.25 -8.91
C THR A 19 20.91 -12.10 -7.75
N THR A 20 19.92 -11.59 -6.99
CA THR A 20 19.30 -12.29 -5.86
C THR A 20 17.78 -12.15 -5.96
N ASP A 21 17.06 -13.24 -5.63
CA ASP A 21 15.58 -13.28 -5.59
C ASP A 21 14.96 -12.52 -4.40
N LEU A 22 15.76 -11.71 -3.69
CA LEU A 22 15.31 -10.95 -2.52
C LEU A 22 14.87 -9.55 -2.92
N VAL A 23 13.64 -9.21 -2.53
CA VAL A 23 13.05 -7.89 -2.69
C VAL A 23 12.98 -7.21 -1.33
N ALA A 24 13.64 -6.06 -1.19
CA ALA A 24 13.59 -5.26 0.03
C ALA A 24 12.41 -4.29 -0.02
N VAL A 25 11.38 -4.57 0.77
CA VAL A 25 10.22 -3.70 0.94
C VAL A 25 10.36 -2.94 2.25
N VAL A 26 10.35 -1.61 2.19
CA VAL A 26 10.53 -0.76 3.37
C VAL A 26 9.20 -0.09 3.72
N PRO A 27 8.64 -0.33 4.93
CA PRO A 27 7.40 0.32 5.34
C PRO A 27 7.65 1.77 5.78
N ILE A 28 6.75 2.66 5.38
CA ILE A 28 6.67 4.05 5.86
C ILE A 28 5.48 4.13 6.81
N ILE A 29 5.73 4.46 8.07
CA ILE A 29 4.77 4.45 9.18
C ILE A 29 4.61 5.81 9.87
N GLU A 30 4.78 6.89 9.13
CA GLU A 30 4.71 8.25 9.67
C GLU A 30 3.26 8.69 9.91
N SER A 31 3.04 9.44 10.97
CA SER A 31 1.71 9.98 11.31
C SER A 31 1.38 11.28 10.59
N ARG A 32 2.36 11.94 9.99
CA ARG A 32 2.23 13.24 9.32
C ARG A 32 2.75 13.17 7.89
N LEU A 33 2.03 13.79 6.97
CA LEU A 33 2.42 13.85 5.56
C LEU A 33 3.76 14.55 5.33
N ASP A 34 4.09 15.57 6.12
CA ASP A 34 5.35 16.30 6.00
C ASP A 34 6.60 15.45 6.37
N ALA A 35 6.43 14.37 7.11
CA ALA A 35 7.51 13.46 7.49
C ALA A 35 7.71 12.31 6.48
N VAL A 36 6.72 12.01 5.65
CA VAL A 36 6.75 10.88 4.72
C VAL A 36 7.89 10.99 3.71
N GLY A 37 8.11 12.17 3.14
CA GLY A 37 9.14 12.37 2.12
C GLY A 37 10.54 12.07 2.60
N GLN A 38 10.87 12.43 3.85
CA GLN A 38 12.18 12.14 4.44
C GLN A 38 12.40 10.64 4.62
N ARG A 39 11.39 9.91 5.11
CA ARG A 39 11.47 8.45 5.27
C ARG A 39 11.59 7.73 3.93
N TRP A 40 10.86 8.19 2.93
CA TRP A 40 10.95 7.67 1.57
C TRP A 40 12.36 7.83 1.00
N ARG A 41 12.95 9.02 1.18
CA ARG A 41 14.34 9.29 0.77
C ARG A 41 15.35 8.38 1.47
N GLU A 42 15.19 8.19 2.78
CA GLU A 42 16.05 7.29 3.57
C GLU A 42 15.96 5.85 3.07
N ALA A 43 14.75 5.37 2.79
CA ALA A 43 14.54 4.03 2.23
C ALA A 43 15.19 3.87 0.85
N ALA A 44 15.04 4.86 -0.03
CA ALA A 44 15.67 4.86 -1.35
C ALA A 44 17.20 4.80 -1.25
N LYS A 45 17.78 5.59 -0.36
CA LYS A 45 19.24 5.57 -0.11
C LYS A 45 19.73 4.27 0.47
N ALA A 46 18.91 3.59 1.28
CA ALA A 46 19.25 2.29 1.86
C ALA A 46 19.14 1.13 0.86
N GLY A 47 18.68 1.39 -0.36
CA GLY A 47 18.55 0.38 -1.40
C GLY A 47 17.23 -0.38 -1.40
N ALA A 48 16.15 0.23 -0.93
CA ALA A 48 14.82 -0.36 -1.02
C ALA A 48 14.45 -0.66 -2.48
N ASP A 49 13.76 -1.76 -2.70
CA ASP A 49 13.20 -2.14 -3.99
C ASP A 49 11.77 -1.64 -4.16
N MET A 50 11.06 -1.50 -3.06
CA MET A 50 9.68 -1.04 -2.99
C MET A 50 9.43 -0.32 -1.67
N ILE A 51 8.54 0.65 -1.70
CA ILE A 51 7.98 1.28 -0.51
C ILE A 51 6.62 0.65 -0.22
N GLU A 52 6.38 0.26 1.03
CA GLU A 52 5.02 0.06 1.52
C GLU A 52 4.60 1.29 2.30
N TRP A 53 3.67 2.08 1.76
CA TRP A 53 3.15 3.21 2.51
C TRP A 53 1.96 2.77 3.37
N ARG A 54 2.19 2.71 4.67
CA ARG A 54 1.20 2.39 5.69
C ARG A 54 0.36 3.63 6.01
N LEU A 55 -0.63 3.87 5.16
CA LEU A 55 -1.52 5.04 5.26
C LEU A 55 -2.36 5.06 6.55
N ASP A 56 -2.61 3.89 7.11
CA ASP A 56 -3.33 3.75 8.37
C ASP A 56 -2.60 4.37 9.58
N PHE A 57 -1.28 4.58 9.48
CA PHE A 57 -0.51 5.29 10.51
C PHE A 57 -0.69 6.80 10.48
N LEU A 58 -1.14 7.38 9.36
CA LEU A 58 -1.43 8.81 9.30
C LEU A 58 -2.49 9.18 10.34
N ASP A 59 -2.28 10.29 11.04
CA ASP A 59 -3.31 10.86 11.89
C ASP A 59 -4.58 11.11 11.07
N PRO A 60 -5.79 10.93 11.63
CA PRO A 60 -7.04 11.12 10.90
C PRO A 60 -7.14 12.47 10.17
N THR A 61 -6.56 13.52 10.73
CA THR A 61 -6.51 14.87 10.12
C THR A 61 -5.56 14.97 8.92
N GLN A 62 -4.72 13.95 8.69
CA GLN A 62 -3.74 13.90 7.61
C GLN A 62 -4.17 12.96 6.46
N ARG A 63 -5.41 12.48 6.48
CA ARG A 63 -5.90 11.46 5.53
C ARG A 63 -6.70 12.02 4.36
N ASP A 64 -6.48 13.28 4.00
CA ASP A 64 -7.11 13.84 2.79
C ASP A 64 -6.58 13.14 1.54
N ALA A 65 -7.48 12.58 0.73
CA ALA A 65 -7.11 11.80 -0.45
C ALA A 65 -6.37 12.62 -1.50
N GLY A 66 -6.69 13.89 -1.67
CA GLY A 66 -6.03 14.80 -2.61
C GLY A 66 -4.62 15.16 -2.18
N GLU A 67 -4.40 15.41 -0.89
CA GLU A 67 -3.06 15.68 -0.33
C GLU A 67 -2.17 14.45 -0.42
N ILE A 68 -2.71 13.27 -0.10
CA ILE A 68 -2.00 11.98 -0.25
C ILE A 68 -1.61 11.75 -1.71
N HIS A 69 -2.54 11.92 -2.64
CA HIS A 69 -2.30 11.77 -4.08
C HIS A 69 -1.18 12.70 -4.56
N THR A 70 -1.25 13.97 -4.22
CA THR A 70 -0.26 14.98 -4.62
C THR A 70 1.14 14.62 -4.11
N LEU A 71 1.24 14.21 -2.85
CA LEU A 71 2.50 13.79 -2.25
C LEU A 71 3.04 12.51 -2.92
N ALA A 72 2.16 11.53 -3.14
CA ALA A 72 2.53 10.27 -3.78
C ALA A 72 3.11 10.48 -5.18
N GLN A 73 2.47 11.30 -6.00
CA GLN A 73 2.96 11.61 -7.35
C GLN A 73 4.33 12.28 -7.32
N ARG A 74 4.52 13.22 -6.42
CA ARG A 74 5.82 13.90 -6.25
C ARG A 74 6.93 12.92 -5.86
N LEU A 75 6.69 12.06 -4.87
CA LEU A 75 7.69 11.11 -4.38
C LEU A 75 8.00 10.01 -5.40
N ARG A 76 6.98 9.51 -6.11
CA ARG A 76 7.18 8.54 -7.19
C ARG A 76 8.01 9.11 -8.34
N THR A 77 7.82 10.37 -8.69
CA THR A 77 8.61 11.05 -9.73
C THR A 77 10.05 11.26 -9.26
N GLU A 78 10.24 11.66 -7.99
CA GLU A 78 11.56 11.96 -7.44
C GLU A 78 12.42 10.71 -7.27
N PHE A 79 11.85 9.59 -6.81
CA PHE A 79 12.60 8.41 -6.38
C PHE A 79 12.45 7.18 -7.29
N SER A 80 11.51 7.17 -8.20
CA SER A 80 11.25 6.05 -9.14
C SER A 80 11.11 4.67 -8.49
N LEU A 81 10.65 4.61 -7.24
CA LEU A 81 10.39 3.37 -6.53
C LEU A 81 8.92 2.97 -6.65
N PRO A 82 8.63 1.68 -6.89
CA PRO A 82 7.25 1.18 -6.79
C PRO A 82 6.70 1.40 -5.38
N VAL A 83 5.42 1.72 -5.30
CA VAL A 83 4.73 1.91 -4.03
C VAL A 83 3.55 0.97 -3.87
N LEU A 84 3.56 0.24 -2.75
CA LEU A 84 2.43 -0.53 -2.24
C LEU A 84 1.66 0.36 -1.26
N ALA A 85 0.42 0.70 -1.59
CA ALA A 85 -0.46 1.43 -0.69
C ALA A 85 -1.23 0.47 0.22
N THR A 86 -1.14 0.67 1.53
CA THR A 86 -1.75 -0.21 2.53
C THR A 86 -2.57 0.59 3.54
N TRP A 87 -3.87 0.27 3.62
CA TRP A 87 -4.78 0.66 4.67
C TRP A 87 -5.05 -0.54 5.58
N ARG A 88 -4.19 -0.79 6.57
CA ARG A 88 -4.36 -1.91 7.49
C ARG A 88 -5.43 -1.58 8.52
N THR A 89 -6.46 -2.44 8.62
CA THR A 89 -7.54 -2.25 9.57
C THR A 89 -7.15 -2.67 10.99
N GLU A 90 -7.85 -2.13 11.98
CA GLU A 90 -7.67 -2.51 13.39
C GLU A 90 -7.90 -4.00 13.61
N ALA A 91 -8.83 -4.62 12.88
CA ALA A 91 -9.09 -6.05 12.97
C ALA A 91 -7.90 -6.91 12.55
N GLU A 92 -7.03 -6.39 11.69
CA GLU A 92 -5.81 -7.07 11.25
C GLU A 92 -4.52 -6.41 11.78
N GLY A 93 -4.62 -5.77 12.94
CA GLY A 93 -3.46 -5.24 13.68
C GLY A 93 -2.98 -3.86 13.22
N GLY A 94 -3.74 -3.17 12.37
CA GLY A 94 -3.45 -1.82 11.91
C GLY A 94 -4.16 -0.74 12.72
N ARG A 95 -4.31 0.43 12.12
CA ARG A 95 -4.90 1.63 12.74
C ARG A 95 -6.10 2.20 11.99
N PHE A 96 -6.48 1.61 10.86
CA PHE A 96 -7.65 2.06 10.13
C PHE A 96 -8.93 1.57 10.83
N PRO A 97 -9.82 2.47 11.29
CA PRO A 97 -11.03 2.07 11.97
C PRO A 97 -12.01 1.41 11.01
N LEU A 98 -12.73 0.40 11.51
CA LEU A 98 -13.79 -0.24 10.76
C LEU A 98 -15.14 0.40 11.11
N ASP A 99 -15.88 0.76 10.09
CA ASP A 99 -17.31 1.05 10.21
C ASP A 99 -18.14 -0.24 10.09
N SER A 100 -19.41 -0.17 10.45
CA SER A 100 -20.31 -1.34 10.48
C SER A 100 -20.61 -1.95 9.10
N GLY A 101 -20.24 -1.28 8.00
CA GLY A 101 -20.49 -1.75 6.64
C GLY A 101 -19.25 -1.94 5.78
N GLY A 102 -18.05 -1.69 6.32
CA GLY A 102 -16.80 -1.77 5.55
C GLY A 102 -16.67 -0.73 4.43
N GLN A 103 -17.62 0.21 4.33
CA GLN A 103 -17.62 1.20 3.25
C GLN A 103 -16.43 2.16 3.33
N ALA A 104 -16.06 2.60 4.52
CA ALA A 104 -14.91 3.49 4.73
C ALA A 104 -13.61 2.83 4.28
N TYR A 105 -13.43 1.54 4.56
CA TYR A 105 -12.29 0.77 4.09
C TYR A 105 -12.28 0.64 2.55
N ALA A 106 -13.43 0.29 1.96
CA ALA A 106 -13.55 0.19 0.52
C ALA A 106 -13.23 1.52 -0.19
N ASP A 107 -13.73 2.63 0.33
CA ASP A 107 -13.47 3.97 -0.21
C ASP A 107 -11.99 4.36 -0.05
N ALA A 108 -11.36 4.01 1.06
CA ALA A 108 -9.93 4.23 1.28
C ALA A 108 -9.08 3.45 0.26
N VAL A 109 -9.40 2.18 0.01
CA VAL A 109 -8.74 1.37 -1.02
C VAL A 109 -8.91 1.99 -2.40
N ARG A 110 -10.11 2.39 -2.76
CA ARG A 110 -10.36 3.03 -4.07
C ARG A 110 -9.60 4.33 -4.25
N SER A 111 -9.41 5.11 -3.18
CA SER A 111 -8.74 6.41 -3.24
C SER A 111 -7.27 6.36 -3.64
N VAL A 112 -6.64 5.19 -3.62
CA VAL A 112 -5.22 5.03 -3.95
C VAL A 112 -4.97 4.40 -5.32
N LEU A 113 -6.01 3.91 -6.00
CA LEU A 113 -5.88 3.13 -7.24
C LEU A 113 -5.31 3.92 -8.41
N ASP A 114 -5.44 5.22 -8.42
CA ASP A 114 -4.97 6.07 -9.51
C ASP A 114 -3.49 6.45 -9.39
N TRP A 115 -2.86 6.23 -8.24
CA TRP A 115 -1.45 6.55 -8.06
C TRP A 115 -0.58 5.39 -7.54
N ALA A 116 -1.15 4.39 -6.87
CA ALA A 116 -0.39 3.26 -6.34
C ALA A 116 0.02 2.28 -7.44
N ASP A 117 1.22 1.74 -7.35
CA ASP A 117 1.67 0.65 -8.22
C ASP A 117 1.06 -0.68 -7.78
N LEU A 118 0.94 -0.88 -6.46
CA LEU A 118 0.26 -2.01 -5.84
C LEU A 118 -0.66 -1.50 -4.73
N VAL A 119 -1.72 -2.24 -4.48
CA VAL A 119 -2.62 -1.98 -3.36
C VAL A 119 -2.83 -3.25 -2.55
N ASP A 120 -2.78 -3.13 -1.22
CA ASP A 120 -3.13 -4.21 -0.31
C ASP A 120 -4.64 -4.26 -0.09
N VAL A 121 -5.23 -5.44 -0.24
CA VAL A 121 -6.64 -5.70 0.06
C VAL A 121 -6.74 -6.86 1.02
N GLU A 122 -7.34 -6.63 2.18
CA GLU A 122 -7.60 -7.67 3.18
C GLU A 122 -8.69 -8.62 2.66
N PHE A 123 -8.31 -9.83 2.28
CA PHE A 123 -9.20 -10.71 1.51
C PHE A 123 -10.33 -11.35 2.34
N CYS A 124 -10.23 -11.34 3.66
CA CYS A 124 -11.29 -11.82 4.54
C CYS A 124 -12.47 -10.84 4.67
N ARG A 125 -12.40 -9.67 4.06
CA ARG A 125 -13.50 -8.71 4.01
C ARG A 125 -14.60 -9.17 3.04
N GLU A 126 -15.84 -8.91 3.39
CA GLU A 126 -16.99 -9.26 2.54
C GLU A 126 -16.90 -8.60 1.15
N GLU A 127 -16.44 -7.36 1.12
CA GLU A 127 -16.25 -6.56 -0.10
C GLU A 127 -14.96 -6.88 -0.88
N ALA A 128 -14.11 -7.76 -0.36
CA ALA A 128 -12.77 -7.99 -0.92
C ALA A 128 -12.79 -8.43 -2.38
N LYS A 129 -13.68 -9.32 -2.76
CA LYS A 129 -13.77 -9.81 -4.15
C LYS A 129 -14.04 -8.68 -5.13
N ALA A 130 -14.98 -7.80 -4.82
CA ALA A 130 -15.32 -6.66 -5.66
C ALA A 130 -14.17 -5.65 -5.72
N LEU A 131 -13.53 -5.38 -4.60
CA LEU A 131 -12.36 -4.50 -4.53
C LEU A 131 -11.17 -5.04 -5.30
N ILE A 132 -10.88 -6.32 -5.18
CA ILE A 132 -9.78 -6.98 -5.91
C ILE A 132 -10.05 -6.91 -7.42
N ALA A 133 -11.27 -7.22 -7.86
CA ALA A 133 -11.64 -7.14 -9.26
C ALA A 133 -11.52 -5.73 -9.82
N GLN A 134 -12.00 -4.73 -9.09
CA GLN A 134 -11.90 -3.32 -9.47
C GLN A 134 -10.44 -2.84 -9.49
N ALA A 135 -9.68 -3.13 -8.45
CA ALA A 135 -8.29 -2.73 -8.36
C ALA A 135 -7.43 -3.36 -9.46
N ALA A 136 -7.67 -4.63 -9.78
CA ALA A 136 -6.91 -5.37 -10.78
C ALA A 136 -7.07 -4.84 -12.21
N GLU A 137 -8.05 -3.99 -12.47
CA GLU A 137 -8.19 -3.31 -13.77
C GLU A 137 -7.05 -2.34 -14.05
N THR A 138 -6.52 -1.68 -13.02
CA THR A 138 -5.53 -0.59 -13.16
C THR A 138 -4.28 -0.77 -12.31
N THR A 139 -4.33 -1.60 -11.27
CA THR A 139 -3.32 -1.67 -10.21
C THR A 139 -3.03 -3.13 -9.87
N ALA A 140 -1.79 -3.46 -9.53
CA ALA A 140 -1.46 -4.77 -8.99
C ALA A 140 -2.02 -4.91 -7.56
N VAL A 141 -2.52 -6.10 -7.21
CA VAL A 141 -3.17 -6.34 -5.92
C VAL A 141 -2.37 -7.33 -5.08
N VAL A 142 -2.13 -6.97 -3.83
CA VAL A 142 -1.67 -7.88 -2.78
C VAL A 142 -2.88 -8.26 -1.93
N ALA A 143 -3.30 -9.52 -2.00
CA ALA A 143 -4.35 -10.02 -1.13
C ALA A 143 -3.72 -10.47 0.19
N SER A 144 -4.12 -9.86 1.30
CA SER A 144 -3.51 -10.08 2.61
C SER A 144 -4.49 -10.66 3.63
N PHE A 145 -3.92 -11.36 4.60
CA PHE A 145 -4.64 -11.87 5.77
C PHE A 145 -3.70 -11.90 6.96
N HIS A 146 -4.14 -11.35 8.08
CA HIS A 146 -3.38 -11.34 9.33
C HIS A 146 -4.29 -11.78 10.47
N ASP A 147 -3.95 -12.87 11.12
CA ASP A 147 -4.63 -13.37 12.31
C ASP A 147 -3.77 -13.08 13.55
N PHE A 148 -4.23 -12.14 14.37
CA PHE A 148 -3.60 -11.79 15.65
C PHE A 148 -4.36 -12.39 16.85
N ALA A 149 -5.48 -13.05 16.61
CA ALA A 149 -6.27 -13.68 17.68
C ALA A 149 -5.62 -14.96 18.23
N GLY A 150 -4.57 -15.46 17.56
CA GLY A 150 -3.74 -16.56 18.02
C GLY A 150 -4.54 -17.83 18.32
N SER A 151 -4.80 -18.60 17.32
CA SER A 151 -5.22 -19.99 17.57
C SER A 151 -4.02 -20.88 17.78
#